data_73edc8a00e95504a7290027a21bd28e7
#
_entry.id   73edc8a00e95504a7290027a21bd28e7
#
_cell.length_a   1.000
_cell.length_b   1.000
_cell.length_c   1.000
_cell.angle_alpha   90.00
_cell.angle_beta   90.00
_cell.angle_gamma   90.00
#
_symmetry.space_group_name_H-M   'P 1'
#
loop_
_entity.id
_entity.type
_entity.pdbx_description
1 polymer ?
#
loop_
_entity_poly.entity_id
_entity_poly.type
_entity_poly.pdbx_seq_one_letter_code
_entity_poly.pdbx_strand_id
1 'polypeptide(L)'
;MLTRLAFFLTLGLSAATWAVAAPPGVPPSTEAPAAKPKDKPSAVAPAPTDLPRRIVLGWTGDPAHTMSVTWRTKGPSPAAKGQVATFKADPAELKPLSEPAATYSQADLGGGKSAHQHRVTFQGLSPDTSYWYRVGEGDSWSEWTTFRTASETSEPFKFIYFGDAQNSIRSLWTRTVQQAFLAAPDARFMVHAGDLVAEGWDDALWGEWVQGQGFVASRIPSLPCPGNHDEHLPKDAPAGAGPSTVHPIWHGMFTLPQNGPKDAPELVDGAWYLDYQGVRFISLDANPYTEEAFDAAVKSRIAAKQVQWLEGVLGSNPNRWTIVIHHQPLYSAGKDRDYPELRAALLPLYDKYHVDLVLQGHDHIYGRTRKLAGGKTVGDGQPGTVYAISVSGPKAYELNPMNVALMAITRLHTQMYQVITVAPDRLDFEAFSITGEPVDRFELRKSKAGASTLVDQHQRSLAAAR
;
A
#
# COMPACT_ATOMS: atom_id res chain seq x y z
N MET A 1 -72.31 -24.93 -50.92
CA MET A 1 -71.94 -24.26 -49.65
C MET A 1 -70.72 -24.90 -49.11
N LEU A 2 -69.67 -24.11 -48.96
CA LEU A 2 -68.28 -24.55 -48.90
C LEU A 2 -67.88 -25.17 -47.55
N THR A 3 -67.40 -26.40 -47.62
CA THR A 3 -66.76 -27.12 -46.55
C THR A 3 -65.26 -26.85 -46.59
N ARG A 4 -64.69 -26.28 -45.52
CA ARG A 4 -63.24 -26.10 -45.38
C ARG A 4 -62.62 -27.33 -44.66
N LEU A 5 -61.77 -28.03 -45.39
CA LEU A 5 -60.87 -29.07 -44.85
C LEU A 5 -59.71 -28.37 -44.11
N ALA A 6 -59.43 -28.72 -42.87
CA ALA A 6 -58.26 -28.38 -42.10
C ALA A 6 -57.24 -29.53 -42.16
N PHE A 7 -56.07 -29.24 -42.76
CA PHE A 7 -54.92 -30.16 -42.70
C PHE A 7 -54.12 -29.85 -41.43
N PHE A 8 -53.98 -30.85 -40.54
CA PHE A 8 -52.99 -30.81 -39.46
C PHE A 8 -51.66 -31.40 -39.94
N LEU A 9 -50.63 -30.53 -40.03
CA LEU A 9 -49.25 -30.94 -40.25
C LEU A 9 -48.59 -31.11 -38.87
N THR A 10 -48.28 -32.34 -38.49
CA THR A 10 -47.44 -32.64 -37.32
C THR A 10 -45.98 -32.57 -37.73
N LEU A 11 -45.28 -31.49 -37.28
CA LEU A 11 -43.81 -31.41 -37.38
C LEU A 11 -43.23 -32.17 -36.18
N GLY A 12 -42.58 -33.29 -36.44
CA GLY A 12 -41.74 -33.97 -35.45
C GLY A 12 -40.44 -33.19 -35.28
N LEU A 13 -40.22 -32.60 -34.09
CA LEU A 13 -38.92 -32.06 -33.69
C LEU A 13 -38.06 -33.25 -33.22
N SER A 14 -37.08 -33.66 -34.00
CA SER A 14 -35.97 -34.47 -33.54
C SER A 14 -34.97 -33.58 -32.84
N ALA A 15 -34.82 -33.70 -31.53
CA ALA A 15 -33.77 -33.05 -30.74
C ALA A 15 -32.43 -33.72 -31.05
N ALA A 16 -31.65 -33.12 -31.93
CA ALA A 16 -30.24 -33.46 -32.12
C ALA A 16 -29.46 -32.89 -30.92
N THR A 17 -29.04 -33.72 -29.98
CA THR A 17 -28.10 -33.36 -28.93
C THR A 17 -26.70 -33.22 -29.57
N TRP A 18 -26.28 -31.99 -29.73
CA TRP A 18 -24.87 -31.68 -30.09
C TRP A 18 -24.04 -31.87 -28.81
N ALA A 19 -23.30 -32.98 -28.72
CA ALA A 19 -22.24 -33.12 -27.75
C ALA A 19 -21.13 -32.14 -28.14
N VAL A 20 -21.02 -31.05 -27.42
CA VAL A 20 -19.84 -30.16 -27.50
C VAL A 20 -18.67 -30.94 -26.93
N ALA A 21 -17.77 -31.38 -27.79
CA ALA A 21 -16.49 -31.96 -27.36
C ALA A 21 -15.73 -30.90 -26.54
N ALA A 22 -15.33 -31.27 -25.32
CA ALA A 22 -14.43 -30.45 -24.52
C ALA A 22 -13.14 -30.18 -25.33
N PRO A 23 -12.57 -28.97 -25.28
CA PRO A 23 -11.30 -28.70 -25.92
C PRO A 23 -10.24 -29.67 -25.38
N PRO A 24 -9.27 -30.12 -26.21
CA PRO A 24 -8.23 -31.03 -25.77
C PRO A 24 -7.50 -30.40 -24.58
N GLY A 25 -7.48 -31.13 -23.46
CA GLY A 25 -6.79 -30.69 -22.24
C GLY A 25 -5.33 -30.41 -22.56
N VAL A 26 -4.88 -29.21 -22.22
CA VAL A 26 -3.45 -28.90 -22.15
C VAL A 26 -2.85 -29.91 -21.15
N PRO A 27 -1.85 -30.72 -21.55
CA PRO A 27 -1.24 -31.66 -20.61
C PRO A 27 -0.68 -30.84 -19.45
N PRO A 28 -0.79 -31.34 -18.18
CA PRO A 28 -0.17 -30.66 -17.06
C PRO A 28 1.33 -30.52 -17.37
N SER A 29 1.85 -29.30 -17.32
CA SER A 29 3.28 -29.07 -17.49
C SER A 29 4.01 -29.84 -16.40
N THR A 30 4.81 -30.81 -16.78
CA THR A 30 5.71 -31.55 -15.89
C THR A 30 7.00 -30.77 -15.63
N GLU A 31 6.98 -29.46 -15.82
CA GLU A 31 8.09 -28.62 -15.40
C GLU A 31 8.13 -28.62 -13.88
N ALA A 32 9.20 -29.20 -13.33
CA ALA A 32 9.53 -29.06 -11.91
C ALA A 32 9.46 -27.56 -11.55
N PRO A 33 8.94 -27.22 -10.35
CA PRO A 33 8.86 -25.83 -9.93
C PRO A 33 10.23 -25.20 -10.11
N ALA A 34 10.30 -24.12 -10.88
CA ALA A 34 11.53 -23.40 -11.13
C ALA A 34 12.21 -23.16 -9.78
N ALA A 35 13.47 -23.56 -9.65
CA ALA A 35 14.25 -23.38 -8.43
C ALA A 35 14.08 -21.94 -7.97
N LYS A 36 13.65 -21.74 -6.71
CA LYS A 36 13.51 -20.40 -6.12
C LYS A 36 14.75 -19.59 -6.48
N PRO A 37 14.64 -18.41 -7.08
CA PRO A 37 15.78 -17.57 -7.30
C PRO A 37 16.48 -17.42 -5.95
N LYS A 38 17.71 -17.88 -5.82
CA LYS A 38 18.49 -17.60 -4.62
C LYS A 38 18.66 -16.10 -4.61
N ASP A 39 18.07 -15.44 -3.63
CA ASP A 39 18.21 -14.01 -3.40
C ASP A 39 19.68 -13.69 -3.21
N LYS A 40 20.37 -13.44 -4.31
CA LYS A 40 21.65 -12.76 -4.23
C LYS A 40 21.33 -11.29 -4.08
N PRO A 41 21.95 -10.58 -3.12
CA PRO A 41 21.85 -9.14 -3.08
C PRO A 41 22.15 -8.63 -4.48
N SER A 42 21.25 -7.86 -5.01
CA SER A 42 21.31 -7.30 -6.34
C SER A 42 22.50 -6.36 -6.46
N ALA A 43 22.94 -6.10 -7.68
CA ALA A 43 24.06 -5.23 -7.93
C ALA A 43 23.91 -3.89 -7.20
N VAL A 44 24.98 -3.46 -6.56
CA VAL A 44 25.14 -2.28 -5.73
C VAL A 44 24.32 -1.10 -6.23
N ALA A 45 23.40 -0.58 -5.40
CA ALA A 45 22.74 0.69 -5.67
C ALA A 45 23.82 1.78 -5.88
N PRO A 46 23.62 2.73 -6.81
CA PRO A 46 24.58 3.79 -7.02
C PRO A 46 24.96 4.49 -5.72
N ALA A 47 26.24 4.66 -5.48
CA ALA A 47 26.73 5.33 -4.28
C ALA A 47 26.09 6.74 -4.17
N PRO A 48 25.79 7.21 -2.95
CA PRO A 48 25.34 8.58 -2.74
C PRO A 48 26.37 9.57 -3.29
N THR A 49 25.88 10.68 -3.82
CA THR A 49 26.69 11.78 -4.38
C THR A 49 26.42 13.06 -3.59
N ASP A 50 27.10 14.16 -3.94
CA ASP A 50 26.78 15.48 -3.39
C ASP A 50 25.42 15.99 -3.90
N LEU A 51 24.99 15.52 -5.08
CA LEU A 51 23.63 15.80 -5.57
C LEU A 51 22.59 15.03 -4.75
N PRO A 52 21.45 15.67 -4.44
CA PRO A 52 20.33 14.98 -3.78
C PRO A 52 19.88 13.74 -4.53
N ARG A 53 19.77 12.62 -3.80
CA ARG A 53 19.33 11.32 -4.31
C ARG A 53 18.27 10.73 -3.37
N ARG A 54 17.56 9.71 -3.83
CA ARG A 54 16.54 9.03 -3.04
C ARG A 54 15.53 10.02 -2.46
N ILE A 55 14.99 10.88 -3.31
CA ILE A 55 13.98 11.88 -2.93
C ILE A 55 12.66 11.16 -2.72
N VAL A 56 12.06 11.33 -1.53
CA VAL A 56 10.76 10.75 -1.15
C VAL A 56 9.88 11.84 -0.55
N LEU A 57 8.61 11.85 -0.93
CA LEU A 57 7.59 12.75 -0.40
C LEU A 57 6.77 12.07 0.70
N GLY A 58 6.28 12.87 1.66
CA GLY A 58 5.39 12.43 2.72
C GLY A 58 4.79 13.59 3.49
N TRP A 59 4.10 13.31 4.62
CA TRP A 59 3.46 14.33 5.45
C TRP A 59 3.70 14.11 6.93
N THR A 60 4.06 15.17 7.65
CA THR A 60 3.99 15.23 9.12
C THR A 60 2.78 16.02 9.61
N GLY A 61 2.16 16.80 8.74
CA GLY A 61 1.04 17.70 9.03
C GLY A 61 -0.09 17.58 8.02
N ASP A 62 -0.90 18.63 7.95
CA ASP A 62 -2.05 18.70 7.07
C ASP A 62 -1.67 18.62 5.59
N PRO A 63 -2.14 17.61 4.82
CA PRO A 63 -1.83 17.46 3.40
C PRO A 63 -2.32 18.62 2.51
N ALA A 64 -3.30 19.39 2.96
CA ALA A 64 -3.78 20.54 2.21
C ALA A 64 -2.81 21.74 2.26
N HIS A 65 -2.01 21.84 3.31
CA HIS A 65 -1.16 23.01 3.58
C HIS A 65 0.32 22.70 3.71
N THR A 66 0.71 21.42 3.65
CA THR A 66 2.10 21.01 3.84
C THR A 66 2.55 19.98 2.82
N MET A 67 3.86 19.91 2.60
CA MET A 67 4.52 18.79 1.91
C MET A 67 5.93 18.63 2.48
N SER A 68 6.27 17.42 2.89
CA SER A 68 7.61 17.08 3.35
C SER A 68 8.39 16.34 2.29
N VAL A 69 9.67 16.60 2.21
CA VAL A 69 10.61 15.99 1.27
C VAL A 69 11.83 15.51 2.04
N THR A 70 12.21 14.26 1.83
CA THR A 70 13.48 13.69 2.31
C THR A 70 14.39 13.37 1.15
N TRP A 71 15.70 13.42 1.38
CA TRP A 71 16.71 13.01 0.39
C TRP A 71 18.02 12.60 1.04
N ARG A 72 18.90 11.98 0.27
CA ARG A 72 20.24 11.56 0.67
C ARG A 72 21.33 12.28 -0.10
N THR A 73 22.44 12.51 0.60
CA THR A 73 23.74 12.95 0.06
C THR A 73 24.84 12.02 0.56
N LYS A 74 26.06 12.14 0.01
CA LYS A 74 27.20 11.30 0.43
C LYS A 74 27.79 11.73 1.77
N GLY A 75 27.52 12.95 2.21
CA GLY A 75 28.02 13.55 3.45
C GLY A 75 27.03 14.58 4.02
N PRO A 76 27.36 15.22 5.16
CA PRO A 76 26.57 16.31 5.69
C PRO A 76 26.49 17.48 4.69
N SER A 77 25.30 18.10 4.61
CA SER A 77 25.05 19.31 3.81
C SER A 77 24.44 20.36 4.73
N PRO A 78 25.25 21.16 5.43
CA PRO A 78 24.79 22.03 6.51
C PRO A 78 23.94 23.21 6.05
N ALA A 79 24.04 23.60 4.79
CA ALA A 79 23.23 24.66 4.18
C ALA A 79 22.08 24.11 3.33
N ALA A 80 21.78 22.80 3.47
CA ALA A 80 20.73 22.15 2.71
C ALA A 80 19.36 22.79 2.98
N LYS A 81 18.59 22.98 1.91
CA LYS A 81 17.26 23.58 1.95
C LYS A 81 16.37 23.04 0.84
N GLY A 82 15.08 23.29 0.96
CA GLY A 82 14.12 23.12 -0.11
C GLY A 82 13.77 24.44 -0.76
N GLN A 83 13.40 24.42 -2.03
CA GLN A 83 12.77 25.53 -2.73
C GLN A 83 11.41 25.07 -3.26
N VAL A 84 10.38 25.86 -3.04
CA VAL A 84 9.04 25.64 -3.61
C VAL A 84 8.62 26.88 -4.40
N ALA A 85 8.05 26.69 -5.59
CA ALA A 85 7.62 27.74 -6.49
C ALA A 85 6.23 27.44 -7.07
N THR A 86 5.56 28.48 -7.57
CA THR A 86 4.29 28.31 -8.27
C THR A 86 4.45 27.44 -9.52
N PHE A 87 3.41 26.65 -9.82
CA PHE A 87 3.38 25.81 -11.01
C PHE A 87 3.09 26.66 -12.26
N LYS A 88 4.14 27.22 -12.84
CA LYS A 88 4.12 28.06 -14.02
C LYS A 88 4.97 27.49 -15.14
N ALA A 89 4.62 27.79 -16.37
CA ALA A 89 5.33 27.32 -17.56
C ALA A 89 6.54 28.18 -17.91
N ASP A 90 6.49 29.49 -17.62
CA ASP A 90 7.56 30.41 -17.91
C ASP A 90 8.72 30.20 -16.94
N PRO A 91 9.94 29.85 -17.42
CA PRO A 91 11.11 29.71 -16.57
C PRO A 91 11.48 31.00 -15.80
N ALA A 92 11.13 32.17 -16.30
CA ALA A 92 11.35 33.43 -15.60
C ALA A 92 10.45 33.62 -14.36
N GLU A 93 9.35 32.92 -14.31
CA GLU A 93 8.43 32.88 -13.16
C GLU A 93 8.77 31.77 -12.14
N LEU A 94 9.79 30.94 -12.43
CA LEU A 94 10.24 29.90 -11.52
C LEU A 94 11.06 30.48 -10.36
N LYS A 95 10.39 31.30 -9.54
CA LYS A 95 11.00 31.98 -8.38
C LYS A 95 10.49 31.29 -7.11
N PRO A 96 11.39 30.94 -6.17
CA PRO A 96 10.98 30.37 -4.91
C PRO A 96 10.01 31.28 -4.13
N LEU A 97 8.88 30.69 -3.71
CA LEU A 97 7.95 31.32 -2.75
C LEU A 97 8.50 31.20 -1.33
N SER A 98 9.16 30.09 -1.03
CA SER A 98 9.85 29.87 0.24
C SER A 98 11.05 28.96 0.07
N GLU A 99 12.01 29.08 1.00
CA GLU A 99 13.26 28.34 1.03
C GLU A 99 13.58 27.84 2.46
N PRO A 100 12.77 26.95 3.03
CA PRO A 100 13.03 26.44 4.38
C PRO A 100 14.33 25.63 4.45
N ALA A 101 15.08 25.82 5.53
CA ALA A 101 16.27 25.03 5.84
C ALA A 101 15.88 23.58 6.12
N ALA A 102 16.73 22.64 5.69
CA ALA A 102 16.53 21.24 5.98
C ALA A 102 17.04 20.89 7.38
N THR A 103 16.38 19.92 8.01
CA THR A 103 16.94 19.18 9.14
C THR A 103 17.83 18.06 8.61
N TYR A 104 18.84 17.70 9.38
CA TYR A 104 19.79 16.65 9.06
C TYR A 104 19.71 15.52 10.08
N SER A 105 19.82 14.29 9.61
CA SER A 105 20.01 13.10 10.44
C SER A 105 21.03 12.16 9.82
N GLN A 106 21.64 11.34 10.65
CA GLN A 106 22.60 10.32 10.25
C GLN A 106 22.20 8.98 10.83
N ALA A 107 22.17 7.96 9.99
CA ALA A 107 21.99 6.58 10.40
C ALA A 107 23.32 5.84 10.25
N ASP A 108 23.70 5.03 11.25
CA ASP A 108 24.82 4.09 11.16
C ASP A 108 24.37 2.89 10.30
N LEU A 109 25.16 2.55 9.30
CA LEU A 109 24.96 1.41 8.41
C LEU A 109 25.87 0.22 8.74
N GLY A 110 26.64 0.32 9.82
CA GLY A 110 27.67 -0.64 10.15
C GLY A 110 28.94 -0.51 9.27
N GLY A 111 30.03 -1.15 9.72
CA GLY A 111 31.29 -1.14 8.98
C GLY A 111 31.89 0.25 8.73
N GLY A 112 31.60 1.25 9.56
CA GLY A 112 32.08 2.63 9.42
C GLY A 112 31.37 3.42 8.32
N LYS A 113 30.24 2.95 7.80
CA LYS A 113 29.42 3.63 6.79
C LYS A 113 28.25 4.37 7.46
N SER A 114 27.84 5.48 6.89
CA SER A 114 26.71 6.28 7.38
C SER A 114 25.77 6.66 6.25
N ALA A 115 24.49 6.75 6.57
CA ALA A 115 23.46 7.37 5.73
C ALA A 115 23.28 8.83 6.16
N HIS A 116 23.52 9.77 5.25
CA HIS A 116 23.32 11.19 5.48
C HIS A 116 21.99 11.60 4.87
N GLN A 117 21.03 11.93 5.71
CA GLN A 117 19.65 12.19 5.30
C GLN A 117 19.25 13.61 5.67
N HIS A 118 18.46 14.21 4.80
CA HIS A 118 17.96 15.57 4.96
C HIS A 118 16.44 15.55 4.83
N ARG A 119 15.78 16.46 5.53
CA ARG A 119 14.33 16.63 5.50
C ARG A 119 13.96 18.08 5.50
N VAL A 120 13.04 18.46 4.63
CA VAL A 120 12.42 19.79 4.64
C VAL A 120 10.91 19.63 4.64
N THR A 121 10.20 20.56 5.28
CA THR A 121 8.73 20.62 5.20
C THR A 121 8.35 22.01 4.69
N PHE A 122 7.71 22.06 3.54
CA PHE A 122 7.04 23.25 3.03
C PHE A 122 5.72 23.43 3.78
N GLN A 123 5.45 24.65 4.25
CA GLN A 123 4.26 25.00 5.05
C GLN A 123 3.55 26.20 4.42
N GLY A 124 2.29 26.41 4.81
CA GLY A 124 1.49 27.54 4.33
C GLY A 124 1.17 27.44 2.84
N LEU A 125 1.13 26.24 2.31
CA LEU A 125 0.75 25.98 0.92
C LEU A 125 -0.76 26.19 0.74
N SER A 126 -1.18 26.57 -0.45
CA SER A 126 -2.60 26.63 -0.82
C SER A 126 -3.15 25.23 -1.08
N PRO A 127 -4.39 24.96 -0.67
CA PRO A 127 -5.05 23.68 -0.96
C PRO A 127 -5.24 23.43 -2.46
N ASP A 128 -5.33 22.14 -2.82
CA ASP A 128 -5.57 21.64 -4.19
C ASP A 128 -4.70 22.30 -5.28
N THR A 129 -3.46 22.65 -4.92
CA THR A 129 -2.55 23.45 -5.74
C THR A 129 -1.31 22.65 -6.11
N SER A 130 -0.91 22.72 -7.39
CA SER A 130 0.35 22.15 -7.86
C SER A 130 1.50 23.13 -7.65
N TYR A 131 2.66 22.60 -7.30
CA TYR A 131 3.89 23.35 -7.06
C TYR A 131 5.06 22.71 -7.77
N TRP A 132 6.02 23.55 -8.21
CA TRP A 132 7.39 23.10 -8.47
C TRP A 132 8.18 23.10 -7.18
N TYR A 133 9.08 22.13 -7.02
CA TYR A 133 10.04 22.12 -5.92
C TYR A 133 11.36 21.49 -6.35
N ARG A 134 12.41 21.82 -5.61
CA ARG A 134 13.71 21.13 -5.62
C ARG A 134 14.35 21.21 -4.24
N VAL A 135 15.35 20.34 -4.01
CA VAL A 135 16.10 20.28 -2.74
C VAL A 135 17.60 20.27 -3.01
N GLY A 136 18.40 20.80 -2.09
CA GLY A 136 19.84 20.85 -2.25
C GLY A 136 20.49 22.03 -1.53
N GLU A 137 21.74 22.35 -1.93
CA GLU A 137 22.49 23.50 -1.48
C GLU A 137 23.52 23.96 -2.54
N GLY A 138 23.95 25.24 -2.50
CA GLY A 138 24.97 25.79 -3.41
C GLY A 138 24.65 25.51 -4.87
N ASP A 139 25.56 24.78 -5.54
CA ASP A 139 25.40 24.33 -6.93
C ASP A 139 24.83 22.90 -7.03
N SER A 140 24.63 22.20 -5.90
CA SER A 140 24.18 20.82 -5.82
C SER A 140 22.69 20.74 -5.55
N TRP A 141 21.87 20.96 -6.59
CA TRP A 141 20.42 20.87 -6.54
C TRP A 141 19.89 19.63 -7.24
N SER A 142 18.75 19.13 -6.77
CA SER A 142 17.95 18.19 -7.56
C SER A 142 17.34 18.89 -8.78
N GLU A 143 16.80 18.11 -9.67
CA GLU A 143 15.92 18.60 -10.73
C GLU A 143 14.68 19.27 -10.12
N TRP A 144 14.10 20.26 -10.83
CA TRP A 144 12.76 20.73 -10.52
C TRP A 144 11.74 19.62 -10.81
N THR A 145 10.96 19.26 -9.81
CA THR A 145 9.87 18.31 -9.92
C THR A 145 8.60 18.87 -9.29
N THR A 146 7.51 18.13 -9.29
CA THR A 146 6.20 18.65 -8.88
C THR A 146 5.58 17.81 -7.78
N PHE A 147 4.76 18.45 -6.95
CA PHE A 147 3.73 17.79 -6.14
C PHE A 147 2.42 18.58 -6.20
N ARG A 148 1.35 18.03 -5.67
CA ARG A 148 0.08 18.72 -5.49
C ARG A 148 -0.44 18.51 -4.07
N THR A 149 -0.90 19.61 -3.44
CA THR A 149 -1.56 19.57 -2.13
C THR A 149 -2.93 18.95 -2.20
N ALA A 150 -3.44 18.44 -1.07
CA ALA A 150 -4.82 17.97 -0.96
C ALA A 150 -5.82 19.14 -1.03
N SER A 151 -7.07 18.83 -1.33
CA SER A 151 -8.20 19.75 -1.10
C SER A 151 -8.56 19.78 0.40
N GLU A 152 -9.07 20.92 0.88
CA GLU A 152 -9.69 21.00 2.23
C GLU A 152 -11.05 20.33 2.30
N THR A 153 -11.65 20.02 1.17
CA THR A 153 -12.96 19.39 1.06
C THR A 153 -12.84 17.94 0.59
N SER A 154 -13.91 17.18 0.77
CA SER A 154 -13.95 15.76 0.37
C SER A 154 -14.13 15.61 -1.15
N GLU A 155 -13.19 16.16 -1.93
CA GLU A 155 -13.16 15.98 -3.37
C GLU A 155 -12.69 14.57 -3.74
N PRO A 156 -13.16 14.01 -4.87
CA PRO A 156 -12.68 12.70 -5.33
C PRO A 156 -11.18 12.69 -5.60
N PHE A 157 -10.53 11.61 -5.20
CA PHE A 157 -9.10 11.39 -5.46
C PHE A 157 -8.79 9.92 -5.70
N LYS A 158 -7.61 9.66 -6.26
CA LYS A 158 -7.08 8.30 -6.44
C LYS A 158 -5.81 8.11 -5.62
N PHE A 159 -5.59 6.88 -5.17
CA PHE A 159 -4.30 6.44 -4.67
C PHE A 159 -3.97 5.04 -5.18
N ILE A 160 -2.67 4.71 -5.19
CA ILE A 160 -2.19 3.40 -5.58
C ILE A 160 -1.87 2.61 -4.32
N TYR A 161 -2.14 1.31 -4.34
CA TYR A 161 -1.83 0.41 -3.24
C TYR A 161 -0.93 -0.73 -3.71
N PHE A 162 0.12 -0.98 -2.93
CA PHE A 162 1.08 -2.05 -3.10
C PHE A 162 1.25 -2.84 -1.81
N GLY A 163 1.45 -4.15 -1.89
CA GLY A 163 1.98 -4.99 -0.83
C GLY A 163 3.25 -5.68 -1.31
N ASP A 164 4.16 -5.98 -0.39
CA ASP A 164 5.29 -6.89 -0.62
C ASP A 164 6.11 -6.58 -1.89
N ALA A 165 6.75 -5.43 -1.92
CA ALA A 165 7.64 -5.04 -3.01
C ALA A 165 8.96 -5.83 -3.01
N GLN A 166 9.32 -6.40 -1.87
CA GLN A 166 10.55 -7.14 -1.62
C GLN A 166 10.88 -8.18 -2.71
N ASN A 167 12.15 -8.54 -2.80
CA ASN A 167 12.77 -9.47 -3.73
C ASN A 167 12.81 -8.97 -5.18
N SER A 168 14.00 -9.00 -5.77
CA SER A 168 14.24 -8.59 -7.16
C SER A 168 13.60 -7.23 -7.50
N ILE A 169 13.69 -6.28 -6.56
CA ILE A 169 13.05 -4.96 -6.64
C ILE A 169 13.39 -4.28 -7.96
N ARG A 170 14.69 -4.16 -8.24
CA ARG A 170 15.19 -3.47 -9.43
C ARG A 170 14.71 -4.10 -10.74
N SER A 171 14.65 -5.42 -10.81
CA SER A 171 14.36 -6.12 -12.07
C SER A 171 12.87 -6.42 -12.28
N LEU A 172 12.12 -6.61 -11.18
CA LEU A 172 10.74 -7.08 -11.29
C LEU A 172 9.71 -6.13 -10.67
N TRP A 173 9.95 -5.59 -9.46
CA TRP A 173 8.97 -4.67 -8.86
C TRP A 173 8.89 -3.33 -9.60
N THR A 174 10.00 -2.84 -10.17
CA THR A 174 10.05 -1.62 -11.00
C THR A 174 8.96 -1.58 -12.07
N ARG A 175 8.71 -2.70 -12.75
CA ARG A 175 7.67 -2.76 -13.79
C ARG A 175 6.25 -2.63 -13.20
N THR A 176 6.03 -3.13 -11.97
CA THR A 176 4.74 -2.96 -11.27
C THR A 176 4.45 -1.49 -10.99
N VAL A 177 5.43 -0.75 -10.47
CA VAL A 177 5.29 0.69 -10.20
C VAL A 177 5.03 1.48 -11.49
N GLN A 178 5.78 1.16 -12.56
CA GLN A 178 5.59 1.83 -13.85
C GLN A 178 4.18 1.62 -14.40
N GLN A 179 3.66 0.39 -14.37
CA GLN A 179 2.31 0.10 -14.84
C GLN A 179 1.24 0.76 -13.95
N ALA A 180 1.43 0.75 -12.64
CA ALA A 180 0.53 1.43 -11.72
C ALA A 180 0.46 2.93 -11.97
N PHE A 181 1.62 3.59 -12.19
CA PHE A 181 1.67 5.00 -12.51
C PHE A 181 1.01 5.30 -13.87
N LEU A 182 1.22 4.46 -14.88
CA LEU A 182 0.56 4.63 -16.19
C LEU A 182 -0.97 4.48 -16.09
N ALA A 183 -1.46 3.58 -15.22
CA ALA A 183 -2.89 3.39 -14.98
C ALA A 183 -3.53 4.54 -14.17
N ALA A 184 -2.77 5.16 -13.28
CA ALA A 184 -3.25 6.25 -12.41
C ALA A 184 -2.21 7.38 -12.27
N PRO A 185 -1.92 8.14 -13.35
CA PRO A 185 -0.93 9.21 -13.32
C PRO A 185 -1.39 10.42 -12.48
N ASP A 186 -2.66 10.48 -12.14
CA ASP A 186 -3.32 11.44 -11.28
C ASP A 186 -3.44 10.99 -9.82
N ALA A 187 -2.87 9.84 -9.44
CA ALA A 187 -2.83 9.38 -8.07
C ALA A 187 -2.15 10.39 -7.14
N ARG A 188 -2.74 10.60 -5.97
CA ARG A 188 -2.30 11.60 -5.00
C ARG A 188 -1.18 11.09 -4.11
N PHE A 189 -1.16 9.81 -3.82
CA PHE A 189 -0.13 9.12 -3.02
C PHE A 189 -0.14 7.63 -3.29
N MET A 190 0.87 6.95 -2.78
CA MET A 190 1.00 5.49 -2.78
C MET A 190 0.94 4.96 -1.36
N VAL A 191 0.16 3.91 -1.15
CA VAL A 191 0.12 3.13 0.10
C VAL A 191 0.95 1.87 -0.09
N HIS A 192 1.81 1.56 0.88
CA HIS A 192 2.60 0.34 0.88
C HIS A 192 2.29 -0.46 2.15
N ALA A 193 1.74 -1.66 1.99
CA ALA A 193 1.36 -2.52 3.10
C ALA A 193 2.50 -3.45 3.55
N GLY A 194 3.67 -2.87 3.81
CA GLY A 194 4.83 -3.55 4.39
C GLY A 194 5.66 -4.39 3.41
N ASP A 195 6.78 -4.88 3.90
CA ASP A 195 7.78 -5.67 3.17
C ASP A 195 8.25 -4.95 1.90
N LEU A 196 8.66 -3.67 2.08
CA LEU A 196 9.16 -2.84 1.00
C LEU A 196 10.50 -3.36 0.48
N VAL A 197 11.31 -3.89 1.39
CA VAL A 197 12.62 -4.50 1.12
C VAL A 197 12.73 -5.87 1.80
N ALA A 198 13.68 -6.71 1.37
CA ALA A 198 13.87 -8.02 1.97
C ALA A 198 14.62 -7.99 3.32
N GLU A 199 15.38 -6.92 3.58
CA GLU A 199 16.17 -6.73 4.81
C GLU A 199 16.22 -5.23 5.13
N GLY A 200 15.48 -4.80 6.14
CA GLY A 200 15.31 -3.38 6.49
C GLY A 200 16.59 -2.65 6.88
N TRP A 201 17.62 -3.39 7.32
CA TRP A 201 18.94 -2.85 7.65
C TRP A 201 19.85 -2.65 6.42
N ASP A 202 19.51 -3.23 5.25
CA ASP A 202 20.34 -3.14 4.04
C ASP A 202 20.03 -1.88 3.22
N ASP A 203 20.92 -0.90 3.33
CA ASP A 203 20.81 0.37 2.61
C ASP A 203 20.79 0.23 1.08
N ALA A 204 21.44 -0.82 0.53
CA ALA A 204 21.43 -1.03 -0.91
C ALA A 204 20.03 -1.41 -1.42
N LEU A 205 19.29 -2.22 -0.66
CA LEU A 205 17.90 -2.56 -1.00
C LEU A 205 16.99 -1.35 -0.97
N TRP A 206 17.13 -0.47 0.02
CA TRP A 206 16.42 0.82 0.04
C TRP A 206 16.77 1.71 -1.15
N GLY A 207 18.05 1.67 -1.58
CA GLY A 207 18.47 2.33 -2.81
C GLY A 207 17.77 1.80 -4.04
N GLU A 208 17.61 0.48 -4.14
CA GLU A 208 16.88 -0.16 -5.23
C GLU A 208 15.38 0.17 -5.18
N TRP A 209 14.79 0.20 -3.98
CA TRP A 209 13.38 0.51 -3.81
C TRP A 209 13.03 1.92 -4.30
N VAL A 210 13.80 2.94 -3.93
CA VAL A 210 13.58 4.30 -4.43
C VAL A 210 13.91 4.41 -5.93
N GLN A 211 15.02 3.81 -6.38
CA GLN A 211 15.42 3.84 -7.79
C GLN A 211 14.40 3.13 -8.68
N GLY A 212 13.80 2.03 -8.19
CA GLY A 212 12.77 1.28 -8.90
C GLY A 212 11.52 2.10 -9.20
N GLN A 213 11.21 3.07 -8.36
CA GLN A 213 10.11 4.01 -8.59
C GLN A 213 10.48 5.13 -9.60
N GLY A 214 11.77 5.37 -9.82
CA GLY A 214 12.23 6.43 -10.70
C GLY A 214 11.73 7.81 -10.24
N PHE A 215 11.20 8.60 -11.16
CA PHE A 215 10.68 9.93 -10.85
C PHE A 215 9.37 9.90 -10.04
N VAL A 216 8.69 8.76 -9.94
CA VAL A 216 7.41 8.64 -9.22
C VAL A 216 7.60 8.94 -7.73
N ALA A 217 8.68 8.43 -7.09
CA ALA A 217 8.98 8.67 -5.68
C ALA A 217 9.13 10.15 -5.33
N SER A 218 9.62 10.97 -6.27
CA SER A 218 9.79 12.42 -6.09
C SER A 218 8.56 13.26 -6.48
N ARG A 219 7.45 12.62 -6.88
CA ARG A 219 6.22 13.32 -7.30
C ARG A 219 4.98 12.91 -6.52
N ILE A 220 4.93 11.67 -6.08
CA ILE A 220 3.78 11.10 -5.39
C ILE A 220 4.24 10.63 -4.01
N PRO A 221 3.65 11.15 -2.91
CA PRO A 221 4.00 10.75 -1.57
C PRO A 221 3.82 9.25 -1.31
N SER A 222 4.69 8.67 -0.48
CA SER A 222 4.64 7.29 -0.03
C SER A 222 4.17 7.22 1.42
N LEU A 223 3.14 6.41 1.68
CA LEU A 223 2.55 6.15 2.99
C LEU A 223 2.69 4.65 3.33
N PRO A 224 3.82 4.22 3.86
CA PRO A 224 4.03 2.82 4.23
C PRO A 224 3.55 2.50 5.64
N CYS A 225 3.13 1.24 5.88
CA CYS A 225 3.24 0.59 7.17
C CYS A 225 4.43 -0.38 7.15
N PRO A 226 5.05 -0.72 8.30
CA PRO A 226 6.14 -1.69 8.31
C PRO A 226 5.63 -3.12 8.10
N GLY A 227 6.44 -3.93 7.38
CA GLY A 227 6.33 -5.38 7.36
C GLY A 227 7.43 -6.02 8.19
N ASN A 228 7.38 -7.34 8.36
CA ASN A 228 8.37 -8.02 9.19
C ASN A 228 9.79 -7.95 8.59
N HIS A 229 9.93 -7.90 7.27
CA HIS A 229 11.22 -7.73 6.62
C HIS A 229 11.80 -6.32 6.75
N ASP A 230 10.97 -5.31 6.88
CA ASP A 230 11.40 -3.92 7.09
C ASP A 230 12.01 -3.71 8.49
N GLU A 231 11.69 -4.60 9.45
CA GLU A 231 12.16 -4.59 10.84
C GLU A 231 13.20 -5.66 11.17
N HIS A 232 13.53 -6.54 10.24
CA HIS A 232 14.54 -7.57 10.48
C HIS A 232 15.85 -6.97 10.96
N LEU A 233 16.40 -7.52 12.03
CA LEU A 233 17.76 -7.25 12.48
C LEU A 233 18.76 -8.03 11.62
N PRO A 234 20.01 -7.53 11.47
CA PRO A 234 21.08 -8.29 10.88
C PRO A 234 21.23 -9.65 11.58
N LYS A 235 21.59 -10.70 10.83
CA LYS A 235 21.75 -12.06 11.38
C LYS A 235 22.84 -12.16 12.44
N ASP A 236 23.80 -11.24 12.43
CA ASP A 236 24.90 -11.09 13.40
C ASP A 236 24.61 -10.04 14.47
N ALA A 237 23.36 -9.58 14.58
CA ALA A 237 22.97 -8.68 15.64
C ALA A 237 23.27 -9.30 17.01
N PRO A 238 23.81 -8.51 17.97
CA PRO A 238 24.12 -9.01 19.31
C PRO A 238 22.90 -9.62 19.99
N ALA A 239 23.07 -10.71 20.72
CA ALA A 239 22.02 -11.23 21.57
C ALA A 239 21.54 -10.13 22.53
N GLY A 240 20.24 -9.87 22.57
CA GLY A 240 19.65 -8.78 23.34
C GLY A 240 19.69 -7.42 22.65
N ALA A 241 19.84 -7.35 21.34
CA ALA A 241 19.80 -6.11 20.56
C ALA A 241 18.49 -5.32 20.70
N GLY A 242 17.56 -5.79 21.48
CA GLY A 242 16.26 -5.16 21.70
C GLY A 242 15.15 -5.66 20.78
N PRO A 243 13.94 -5.10 20.87
CA PRO A 243 12.86 -5.43 19.98
C PRO A 243 13.22 -5.05 18.54
N SER A 244 12.81 -5.85 17.59
CA SER A 244 12.84 -5.49 16.19
C SER A 244 11.92 -4.29 15.98
N THR A 245 12.46 -3.23 15.40
CA THR A 245 11.73 -2.01 15.05
C THR A 245 12.20 -1.55 13.69
N VAL A 246 11.49 -0.61 13.08
CA VAL A 246 11.96 -0.04 11.81
C VAL A 246 13.36 0.55 11.95
N HIS A 247 14.22 0.23 11.01
CA HIS A 247 15.62 0.65 11.02
C HIS A 247 15.75 2.19 10.91
N PRO A 248 16.81 2.83 11.46
CA PRO A 248 17.06 4.28 11.29
C PRO A 248 17.04 4.79 9.85
N ILE A 249 17.29 3.95 8.85
CA ILE A 249 17.12 4.30 7.43
C ILE A 249 15.65 4.64 7.12
N TRP A 250 14.69 3.88 7.65
CA TRP A 250 13.25 4.13 7.52
C TRP A 250 12.88 5.51 8.08
N HIS A 251 13.29 5.80 9.32
CA HIS A 251 13.03 7.10 9.97
C HIS A 251 13.58 8.29 9.19
N GLY A 252 14.71 8.10 8.52
CA GLY A 252 15.30 9.14 7.69
C GLY A 252 14.67 9.25 6.31
N MET A 253 14.13 8.17 5.78
CA MET A 253 13.58 8.13 4.43
C MET A 253 12.12 8.57 4.39
N PHE A 254 11.30 8.11 5.34
CA PHE A 254 9.89 8.44 5.35
C PHE A 254 9.57 9.60 6.28
N THR A 255 8.68 10.46 5.82
CA THR A 255 8.10 11.52 6.63
C THR A 255 6.64 11.17 6.86
N LEU A 256 6.33 10.72 8.08
CA LEU A 256 5.03 10.20 8.46
C LEU A 256 4.45 11.02 9.63
N PRO A 257 3.12 11.04 9.84
CA PRO A 257 2.50 11.72 10.97
C PRO A 257 3.03 11.20 12.30
N GLN A 258 3.40 12.13 13.20
CA GLN A 258 3.97 11.82 14.52
C GLN A 258 2.86 11.79 15.59
N ASN A 259 1.78 11.07 15.31
CA ASN A 259 0.57 11.02 16.14
C ASN A 259 0.22 9.60 16.62
N GLY A 260 1.20 8.69 16.54
CA GLY A 260 1.11 7.33 17.08
C GLY A 260 1.03 7.24 18.61
N PRO A 261 1.06 6.04 19.18
CA PRO A 261 1.03 5.82 20.63
C PRO A 261 2.22 6.48 21.34
N LYS A 262 1.96 7.39 22.27
CA LYS A 262 3.01 8.20 22.92
C LYS A 262 3.95 7.39 23.83
N ASP A 263 3.43 6.31 24.43
CA ASP A 263 4.18 5.48 25.40
C ASP A 263 4.70 4.18 24.78
N ALA A 264 4.89 4.16 23.47
CA ALA A 264 5.43 3.03 22.72
C ALA A 264 6.39 3.55 21.63
N PRO A 265 7.62 3.93 22.00
CA PRO A 265 8.60 4.48 21.05
C PRO A 265 8.96 3.48 19.94
N GLU A 266 8.77 2.19 20.16
CA GLU A 266 8.96 1.13 19.17
C GLU A 266 8.02 1.27 17.96
N LEU A 267 6.89 1.94 18.14
CA LEU A 267 5.86 2.16 17.10
C LEU A 267 6.02 3.47 16.33
N VAL A 268 7.06 4.25 16.62
CA VAL A 268 7.33 5.51 15.90
C VAL A 268 7.54 5.22 14.44
N ASP A 269 6.89 5.99 13.55
CA ASP A 269 6.86 5.82 12.10
C ASP A 269 6.29 4.47 11.60
N GLY A 270 5.80 3.60 12.50
CA GLY A 270 5.04 2.38 12.17
C GLY A 270 3.54 2.59 12.37
N ALA A 271 3.15 3.15 13.52
CA ALA A 271 1.75 3.44 13.85
C ALA A 271 1.46 4.95 13.75
N TRP A 272 0.54 5.33 12.86
CA TRP A 272 0.14 6.71 12.61
C TRP A 272 -1.24 6.78 11.97
N TYR A 273 -1.86 7.97 11.97
CA TYR A 273 -3.03 8.22 11.13
C TYR A 273 -2.90 9.54 10.36
N LEU A 274 -3.59 9.62 9.22
CA LEU A 274 -3.66 10.78 8.35
C LEU A 274 -5.10 10.99 7.88
N ASP A 275 -5.61 12.20 8.03
CA ASP A 275 -6.89 12.59 7.42
C ASP A 275 -6.62 13.20 6.04
N TYR A 276 -7.26 12.65 5.01
CA TYR A 276 -7.12 13.09 3.62
C TYR A 276 -8.47 13.12 2.93
N GLN A 277 -8.96 14.30 2.61
CA GLN A 277 -10.19 14.55 1.82
C GLN A 277 -11.40 13.66 2.21
N GLY A 278 -11.69 13.56 3.52
CA GLY A 278 -12.83 12.80 4.05
C GLY A 278 -12.56 11.32 4.31
N VAL A 279 -11.30 10.91 4.30
CA VAL A 279 -10.83 9.57 4.67
C VAL A 279 -9.84 9.65 5.83
N ARG A 280 -9.99 8.80 6.84
CA ARG A 280 -8.93 8.52 7.80
C ARG A 280 -8.16 7.28 7.38
N PHE A 281 -6.89 7.46 7.03
CA PHE A 281 -5.92 6.40 6.85
C PHE A 281 -5.23 6.13 8.18
N ILE A 282 -5.16 4.85 8.60
CA ILE A 282 -4.55 4.44 9.85
C ILE A 282 -3.51 3.35 9.54
N SER A 283 -2.26 3.61 9.84
CA SER A 283 -1.19 2.60 9.78
C SER A 283 -1.04 1.94 11.14
N LEU A 284 -0.87 0.62 11.14
CA LEU A 284 -0.54 -0.17 12.31
C LEU A 284 0.72 -0.98 12.04
N ASP A 285 1.55 -1.10 13.05
CA ASP A 285 2.58 -2.11 13.09
C ASP A 285 1.98 -3.42 13.63
N ALA A 286 1.89 -4.42 12.77
CA ALA A 286 1.32 -5.72 13.13
C ALA A 286 2.38 -6.72 13.64
N ASN A 287 3.67 -6.42 13.53
CA ASN A 287 4.76 -7.31 13.94
C ASN A 287 4.69 -7.69 15.43
N PRO A 288 4.37 -6.79 16.38
CA PRO A 288 4.24 -7.15 17.81
C PRO A 288 3.21 -8.24 18.08
N TYR A 289 2.30 -8.54 17.18
CA TYR A 289 1.29 -9.60 17.36
C TYR A 289 1.71 -10.95 16.76
N THR A 290 2.73 -10.99 15.91
CA THR A 290 2.99 -12.13 15.04
C THR A 290 4.44 -12.63 15.11
N GLU A 291 5.43 -11.76 15.22
CA GLU A 291 6.84 -12.13 15.17
C GLU A 291 7.35 -12.62 16.53
N GLU A 292 8.26 -13.60 16.49
CA GLU A 292 8.88 -14.17 17.70
C GLU A 292 10.05 -13.32 18.24
N ALA A 293 10.50 -12.33 17.49
CA ALA A 293 11.68 -11.51 17.81
C ALA A 293 11.53 -10.63 19.05
N PHE A 294 10.31 -10.41 19.53
CA PHE A 294 10.07 -9.63 20.73
C PHE A 294 9.99 -10.53 21.97
N ASP A 295 10.51 -10.05 23.09
CA ASP A 295 10.17 -10.59 24.41
C ASP A 295 8.65 -10.52 24.64
N ALA A 296 8.07 -11.55 25.24
CA ALA A 296 6.61 -11.65 25.41
C ALA A 296 6.00 -10.48 26.21
N ALA A 297 6.72 -9.96 27.22
CA ALA A 297 6.25 -8.81 27.99
C ALA A 297 6.29 -7.53 27.16
N VAL A 298 7.32 -7.36 26.34
CA VAL A 298 7.44 -6.23 25.40
C VAL A 298 6.34 -6.30 24.35
N LYS A 299 6.10 -7.46 23.72
CA LYS A 299 4.99 -7.70 22.79
C LYS A 299 3.65 -7.25 23.39
N SER A 300 3.31 -7.82 24.55
CA SER A 300 2.03 -7.53 25.22
C SER A 300 1.87 -6.04 25.50
N ARG A 301 2.92 -5.37 25.94
CA ARG A 301 2.91 -3.93 26.23
C ARG A 301 2.67 -3.11 24.97
N ILE A 302 3.43 -3.36 23.91
CA ILE A 302 3.32 -2.63 22.63
C ILE A 302 1.95 -2.84 22.02
N ALA A 303 1.50 -4.10 21.96
CA ALA A 303 0.18 -4.47 21.45
C ALA A 303 -0.96 -3.76 22.20
N ALA A 304 -0.92 -3.77 23.53
CA ALA A 304 -1.94 -3.10 24.35
C ALA A 304 -1.95 -1.57 24.14
N LYS A 305 -0.78 -0.94 24.03
CA LYS A 305 -0.67 0.50 23.74
C LYS A 305 -1.21 0.87 22.36
N GLN A 306 -0.91 0.05 21.36
CA GLN A 306 -1.43 0.28 20.01
C GLN A 306 -2.95 0.10 19.94
N VAL A 307 -3.52 -0.92 20.62
CA VAL A 307 -4.97 -1.15 20.69
C VAL A 307 -5.67 0.03 21.37
N GLN A 308 -5.14 0.50 22.51
CA GLN A 308 -5.70 1.66 23.24
C GLN A 308 -5.68 2.93 22.39
N TRP A 309 -4.57 3.19 21.69
CA TRP A 309 -4.43 4.32 20.80
C TRP A 309 -5.40 4.20 19.60
N LEU A 310 -5.47 3.01 18.97
CA LEU A 310 -6.35 2.75 17.82
C LEU A 310 -7.82 2.98 18.18
N GLU A 311 -8.25 2.54 19.38
CA GLU A 311 -9.62 2.78 19.84
C GLU A 311 -9.93 4.30 19.93
N GLY A 312 -9.00 5.09 20.46
CA GLY A 312 -9.13 6.55 20.50
C GLY A 312 -9.18 7.18 19.09
N VAL A 313 -8.31 6.72 18.20
CA VAL A 313 -8.25 7.20 16.80
C VAL A 313 -9.53 6.88 16.04
N LEU A 314 -10.04 5.66 16.16
CA LEU A 314 -11.29 5.25 15.52
C LEU A 314 -12.49 6.00 16.13
N GLY A 315 -12.54 6.13 17.45
CA GLY A 315 -13.63 6.82 18.16
C GLY A 315 -13.71 8.32 17.89
N SER A 316 -12.60 8.96 17.55
CA SER A 316 -12.50 10.39 17.22
C SER A 316 -12.52 10.71 15.72
N ASN A 317 -12.79 9.72 14.86
CA ASN A 317 -12.74 9.91 13.41
C ASN A 317 -13.91 10.79 12.90
N PRO A 318 -13.66 12.01 12.39
CA PRO A 318 -14.69 12.85 11.81
C PRO A 318 -14.99 12.50 10.35
N ASN A 319 -14.16 11.66 9.73
CA ASN A 319 -14.23 11.38 8.31
C ASN A 319 -15.29 10.33 8.00
N ARG A 320 -15.77 10.38 6.77
CA ARG A 320 -16.78 9.44 6.30
C ARG A 320 -16.21 8.04 6.08
N TRP A 321 -14.94 7.94 5.63
CA TRP A 321 -14.27 6.69 5.31
C TRP A 321 -13.16 6.39 6.31
N THR A 322 -13.00 5.10 6.61
CA THR A 322 -11.92 4.58 7.44
C THR A 322 -11.18 3.48 6.68
N ILE A 323 -9.92 3.70 6.40
CA ILE A 323 -9.04 2.73 5.76
C ILE A 323 -7.89 2.42 6.71
N VAL A 324 -7.71 1.15 7.06
CA VAL A 324 -6.61 0.69 7.91
C VAL A 324 -5.58 -0.04 7.05
N ILE A 325 -4.31 0.14 7.38
CA ILE A 325 -3.18 -0.44 6.67
C ILE A 325 -2.32 -1.16 7.69
N HIS A 326 -2.07 -2.44 7.50
CA HIS A 326 -1.09 -3.21 8.26
C HIS A 326 -0.62 -4.42 7.45
N HIS A 327 0.55 -4.94 7.77
CA HIS A 327 1.20 -5.92 6.92
C HIS A 327 0.55 -7.31 7.00
N GLN A 328 0.56 -7.97 8.17
CA GLN A 328 0.04 -9.33 8.32
C GLN A 328 -1.49 -9.33 8.24
N PRO A 329 -2.09 -10.27 7.47
CA PRO A 329 -3.53 -10.29 7.24
C PRO A 329 -4.31 -10.91 8.41
N LEU A 330 -5.51 -10.32 8.71
CA LEU A 330 -6.43 -10.91 9.68
C LEU A 330 -6.99 -12.26 9.19
N TYR A 331 -7.16 -12.40 7.89
CA TYR A 331 -7.66 -13.60 7.23
C TYR A 331 -6.67 -13.99 6.13
N SER A 332 -5.62 -14.72 6.53
CA SER A 332 -4.54 -15.08 5.63
C SER A 332 -5.05 -15.95 4.47
N ALA A 333 -4.63 -15.60 3.25
CA ALA A 333 -4.82 -16.43 2.07
C ALA A 333 -3.61 -17.35 1.82
N GLY A 334 -2.46 -17.08 2.44
CA GLY A 334 -1.22 -17.84 2.32
C GLY A 334 -1.24 -19.13 3.13
N LYS A 335 -0.74 -20.23 2.52
CA LYS A 335 -0.67 -21.55 3.15
C LYS A 335 0.13 -21.50 4.46
N ASP A 336 -0.36 -22.28 5.45
CA ASP A 336 0.27 -22.46 6.77
C ASP A 336 0.41 -21.15 7.58
N ARG A 337 -0.45 -20.16 7.31
CA ARG A 337 -0.49 -18.88 7.99
C ARG A 337 -1.84 -18.62 8.63
N ASP A 338 -1.80 -18.22 9.89
CA ASP A 338 -2.96 -17.70 10.65
C ASP A 338 -2.44 -16.81 11.77
N TYR A 339 -3.17 -15.73 12.05
CA TYR A 339 -2.77 -14.72 13.04
C TYR A 339 -3.90 -14.48 14.06
N PRO A 340 -4.20 -15.48 14.92
CA PRO A 340 -5.32 -15.41 15.86
C PRO A 340 -5.15 -14.30 16.90
N GLU A 341 -3.93 -14.00 17.35
CA GLU A 341 -3.66 -12.93 18.32
C GLU A 341 -3.93 -11.56 17.70
N LEU A 342 -3.43 -11.31 16.47
CA LEU A 342 -3.71 -10.09 15.71
C LEU A 342 -5.21 -9.93 15.50
N ARG A 343 -5.89 -10.99 15.09
CA ARG A 343 -7.32 -10.98 14.86
C ARG A 343 -8.11 -10.71 16.15
N ALA A 344 -7.74 -11.33 17.26
CA ALA A 344 -8.37 -11.10 18.55
C ALA A 344 -8.20 -9.66 19.05
N ALA A 345 -7.07 -9.02 18.74
CA ALA A 345 -6.79 -7.65 19.16
C ALA A 345 -7.53 -6.60 18.30
N LEU A 346 -7.57 -6.76 16.99
CA LEU A 346 -8.01 -5.72 16.06
C LEU A 346 -9.46 -5.86 15.61
N LEU A 347 -9.94 -7.10 15.38
CA LEU A 347 -11.28 -7.34 14.82
C LEU A 347 -12.40 -6.71 15.65
N PRO A 348 -12.41 -6.78 17.01
CA PRO A 348 -13.46 -6.14 17.81
C PRO A 348 -13.56 -4.64 17.60
N LEU A 349 -12.42 -3.96 17.36
CA LEU A 349 -12.39 -2.53 17.09
C LEU A 349 -12.88 -2.21 15.66
N TYR A 350 -12.48 -3.01 14.68
CA TYR A 350 -12.93 -2.83 13.30
C TYR A 350 -14.45 -3.00 13.17
N ASP A 351 -15.00 -4.00 13.83
CA ASP A 351 -16.45 -4.23 13.87
C ASP A 351 -17.19 -3.10 14.63
N LYS A 352 -16.68 -2.70 15.81
CA LYS A 352 -17.28 -1.64 16.65
C LYS A 352 -17.35 -0.29 15.94
N TYR A 353 -16.27 0.08 15.24
CA TYR A 353 -16.13 1.38 14.58
C TYR A 353 -16.39 1.36 13.08
N HIS A 354 -16.85 0.23 12.55
CA HIS A 354 -17.24 0.05 11.15
C HIS A 354 -16.14 0.46 10.17
N VAL A 355 -14.93 -0.08 10.34
CA VAL A 355 -13.84 0.09 9.37
C VAL A 355 -14.31 -0.39 7.99
N ASP A 356 -14.08 0.41 6.96
CA ASP A 356 -14.59 0.11 5.62
C ASP A 356 -13.71 -0.85 4.84
N LEU A 357 -12.40 -0.59 4.86
CA LEU A 357 -11.40 -1.32 4.08
C LEU A 357 -10.12 -1.51 4.89
N VAL A 358 -9.54 -2.71 4.81
CA VAL A 358 -8.23 -3.02 5.38
C VAL A 358 -7.31 -3.47 4.26
N LEU A 359 -6.16 -2.79 4.12
CA LEU A 359 -5.13 -3.05 3.11
C LEU A 359 -3.96 -3.78 3.74
N GLN A 360 -3.59 -4.94 3.20
CA GLN A 360 -2.67 -5.90 3.80
C GLN A 360 -1.67 -6.45 2.77
N GLY A 361 -0.59 -7.06 3.24
CA GLY A 361 0.44 -7.71 2.43
C GLY A 361 0.74 -9.14 2.92
N HIS A 362 2.04 -9.46 3.02
CA HIS A 362 2.62 -10.62 3.69
C HIS A 362 2.43 -11.96 2.99
N ASP A 363 1.27 -12.24 2.44
CA ASP A 363 0.93 -13.56 1.92
C ASP A 363 1.48 -13.86 0.53
N HIS A 364 2.00 -12.85 -0.17
CA HIS A 364 2.46 -12.97 -1.56
C HIS A 364 1.43 -13.63 -2.50
N ILE A 365 0.16 -13.36 -2.20
CA ILE A 365 -1.02 -13.81 -2.94
C ILE A 365 -1.96 -12.61 -3.01
N TYR A 366 -2.62 -12.39 -4.12
CA TYR A 366 -3.76 -11.48 -4.11
C TYR A 366 -4.97 -12.20 -3.52
N GLY A 367 -5.57 -11.58 -2.51
CA GLY A 367 -6.80 -12.07 -1.87
C GLY A 367 -7.71 -10.92 -1.47
N ARG A 368 -9.00 -11.05 -1.74
CA ARG A 368 -10.00 -10.10 -1.25
C ARG A 368 -11.16 -10.87 -0.64
N THR A 369 -11.52 -10.52 0.60
CA THR A 369 -12.67 -11.13 1.27
C THR A 369 -13.99 -10.59 0.74
N ARG A 370 -15.08 -11.30 1.02
CA ARG A 370 -16.41 -10.70 1.06
C ARG A 370 -16.46 -9.65 2.18
N LYS A 371 -17.54 -8.90 2.30
CA LYS A 371 -17.73 -8.01 3.44
C LYS A 371 -17.98 -8.85 4.69
N LEU A 372 -17.17 -8.65 5.74
CA LEU A 372 -17.16 -9.46 6.94
C LEU A 372 -17.48 -8.62 8.19
N ALA A 373 -18.19 -9.23 9.16
CA ALA A 373 -18.30 -8.76 10.53
C ALA A 373 -18.30 -9.99 11.46
N GLY A 374 -17.56 -9.91 12.58
CA GLY A 374 -17.41 -11.02 13.50
C GLY A 374 -16.83 -12.28 12.85
N GLY A 375 -16.01 -12.15 11.81
CA GLY A 375 -15.45 -13.27 11.06
C GLY A 375 -16.43 -13.97 10.13
N LYS A 376 -17.59 -13.41 9.85
CA LYS A 376 -18.64 -13.98 9.00
C LYS A 376 -19.03 -13.01 7.88
N THR A 377 -19.41 -13.58 6.74
CA THR A 377 -19.95 -12.77 5.64
C THR A 377 -21.27 -12.12 6.06
N VAL A 378 -21.38 -10.81 5.78
CA VAL A 378 -22.59 -10.02 6.03
C VAL A 378 -23.20 -9.51 4.72
N GLY A 379 -24.52 -9.30 4.74
CA GLY A 379 -25.27 -8.83 3.57
C GLY A 379 -25.20 -7.32 3.36
N ASP A 380 -25.88 -6.86 2.32
CA ASP A 380 -26.01 -5.46 1.99
C ASP A 380 -26.71 -4.68 3.11
N GLY A 381 -26.27 -3.44 3.33
CA GLY A 381 -26.83 -2.56 4.37
C GLY A 381 -26.42 -2.90 5.80
N GLN A 382 -25.74 -4.03 6.03
CA GLN A 382 -25.15 -4.35 7.33
C GLN A 382 -23.73 -3.77 7.43
N PRO A 383 -23.29 -3.30 8.61
CA PRO A 383 -21.90 -2.94 8.83
C PRO A 383 -20.96 -4.11 8.57
N GLY A 384 -19.76 -3.84 8.11
CA GLY A 384 -18.74 -4.86 7.90
C GLY A 384 -17.58 -4.31 7.08
N THR A 385 -16.46 -5.00 7.15
CA THR A 385 -15.16 -4.62 6.58
C THR A 385 -14.81 -5.50 5.39
N VAL A 386 -14.19 -4.93 4.36
CA VAL A 386 -13.53 -5.67 3.27
C VAL A 386 -12.03 -5.71 3.57
N TYR A 387 -11.42 -6.88 3.47
CA TYR A 387 -9.97 -7.07 3.64
C TYR A 387 -9.36 -7.41 2.30
N ALA A 388 -8.32 -6.69 1.90
CA ALA A 388 -7.59 -6.91 0.66
C ALA A 388 -6.11 -7.16 0.95
N ILE A 389 -5.58 -8.24 0.40
CA ILE A 389 -4.16 -8.61 0.44
C ILE A 389 -3.58 -8.35 -0.95
N SER A 390 -2.50 -7.58 -1.02
CA SER A 390 -1.80 -7.28 -2.28
C SER A 390 -0.48 -8.04 -2.38
N VAL A 391 -0.04 -8.27 -3.62
CA VAL A 391 1.28 -8.79 -3.95
C VAL A 391 1.83 -8.02 -5.14
N SER A 392 2.80 -7.16 -4.91
CA SER A 392 3.39 -6.34 -5.96
C SER A 392 4.78 -6.82 -6.41
N GLY A 393 5.49 -7.54 -5.54
CA GLY A 393 6.74 -8.22 -5.83
C GLY A 393 6.57 -9.59 -6.49
N PRO A 394 7.69 -10.27 -6.85
CA PRO A 394 7.65 -11.51 -7.61
C PRO A 394 7.48 -12.78 -6.78
N LYS A 395 7.57 -12.69 -5.44
CA LYS A 395 7.45 -13.84 -4.54
C LYS A 395 6.01 -14.34 -4.53
N ALA A 396 5.79 -15.65 -4.49
CA ALA A 396 4.47 -16.25 -4.51
C ALA A 396 4.37 -17.43 -3.54
N TYR A 397 3.20 -17.60 -2.93
CA TYR A 397 2.88 -18.71 -2.05
C TYR A 397 1.67 -19.51 -2.56
N GLU A 398 1.40 -20.65 -1.91
CA GLU A 398 0.22 -21.47 -2.14
C GLU A 398 -0.96 -20.97 -1.28
N LEU A 399 -2.19 -21.36 -1.66
CA LEU A 399 -3.40 -20.96 -0.93
C LEU A 399 -3.52 -21.69 0.41
N ASN A 400 -4.03 -20.96 1.39
CA ASN A 400 -4.52 -21.50 2.66
C ASN A 400 -5.99 -21.94 2.53
N PRO A 401 -6.30 -23.23 2.61
CA PRO A 401 -7.68 -23.69 2.49
C PRO A 401 -8.61 -23.17 3.60
N MET A 402 -8.06 -22.81 4.78
CA MET A 402 -8.84 -22.39 5.94
C MET A 402 -9.70 -21.15 5.67
N ASN A 403 -9.13 -20.14 5.02
CA ASN A 403 -9.80 -18.85 4.83
C ASN A 403 -10.39 -18.66 3.42
N VAL A 404 -10.19 -19.62 2.50
CA VAL A 404 -10.71 -19.51 1.11
C VAL A 404 -12.22 -19.30 1.07
N ALA A 405 -12.97 -19.89 2.00
CA ALA A 405 -14.42 -19.70 2.08
C ALA A 405 -14.86 -18.25 2.37
N LEU A 406 -14.01 -17.45 2.99
CA LEU A 406 -14.26 -16.03 3.26
C LEU A 406 -13.85 -15.15 2.08
N MET A 407 -12.99 -15.63 1.18
CA MET A 407 -12.52 -14.89 0.03
C MET A 407 -13.62 -14.78 -1.04
N ALA A 408 -13.70 -13.62 -1.65
CA ALA A 408 -14.49 -13.40 -2.87
C ALA A 408 -13.66 -13.74 -4.11
N ILE A 409 -12.36 -13.46 -4.06
CA ILE A 409 -11.39 -13.75 -5.12
C ILE A 409 -10.00 -13.98 -4.54
N THR A 410 -9.22 -14.82 -5.20
CA THR A 410 -7.78 -15.02 -4.99
C THR A 410 -7.06 -15.13 -6.33
N ARG A 411 -5.79 -14.69 -6.39
CA ARG A 411 -4.90 -14.88 -7.54
C ARG A 411 -3.51 -15.27 -7.06
N LEU A 412 -2.93 -16.26 -7.72
CA LEU A 412 -1.62 -16.80 -7.45
C LEU A 412 -0.63 -16.45 -8.56
N HIS A 413 0.66 -16.54 -8.26
CA HIS A 413 1.75 -16.45 -9.24
C HIS A 413 1.66 -15.21 -10.15
N THR A 414 1.32 -14.06 -9.56
CA THR A 414 1.17 -12.81 -10.29
C THR A 414 1.76 -11.65 -9.50
N GLN A 415 2.21 -10.62 -10.20
CA GLN A 415 2.48 -9.31 -9.62
C GLN A 415 1.29 -8.40 -9.95
N MET A 416 0.85 -7.65 -8.97
CA MET A 416 -0.35 -6.82 -9.08
C MET A 416 -0.15 -5.44 -8.47
N TYR A 417 -0.98 -4.51 -8.88
CA TYR A 417 -1.18 -3.22 -8.25
C TYR A 417 -2.67 -2.92 -8.17
N GLN A 418 -3.04 -2.08 -7.24
CA GLN A 418 -4.41 -1.65 -7.08
C GLN A 418 -4.52 -0.14 -7.22
N VAL A 419 -5.59 0.31 -7.86
CA VAL A 419 -5.98 1.72 -7.95
C VAL A 419 -7.30 1.88 -7.20
N ILE A 420 -7.30 2.77 -6.21
CA ILE A 420 -8.48 3.02 -5.41
C ILE A 420 -8.91 4.47 -5.62
N THR A 421 -10.15 4.65 -6.07
CA THR A 421 -10.77 5.96 -6.22
C THR A 421 -11.74 6.18 -5.07
N VAL A 422 -11.58 7.25 -4.32
CA VAL A 422 -12.48 7.62 -3.23
C VAL A 422 -13.25 8.87 -3.59
N ALA A 423 -14.55 8.80 -3.43
CA ALA A 423 -15.47 9.92 -3.53
C ALA A 423 -16.28 10.04 -2.20
N PRO A 424 -17.02 11.12 -1.97
CA PRO A 424 -17.72 11.30 -0.70
C PRO A 424 -18.64 10.15 -0.29
N ASP A 425 -19.29 9.46 -1.24
CA ASP A 425 -20.25 8.38 -1.00
C ASP A 425 -19.87 7.04 -1.60
N ARG A 426 -18.73 6.96 -2.31
CA ARG A 426 -18.30 5.79 -3.04
C ARG A 426 -16.78 5.60 -2.95
N LEU A 427 -16.37 4.36 -2.81
CA LEU A 427 -15.00 3.90 -2.96
C LEU A 427 -14.99 2.83 -4.04
N ASP A 428 -14.24 3.07 -5.13
CA ASP A 428 -14.03 2.12 -6.22
C ASP A 428 -12.64 1.48 -6.04
N PHE A 429 -12.60 0.18 -5.94
CA PHE A 429 -11.37 -0.61 -5.84
C PHE A 429 -11.17 -1.40 -7.13
N GLU A 430 -10.03 -1.23 -7.77
CA GLU A 430 -9.64 -1.93 -8.99
C GLU A 430 -8.27 -2.56 -8.80
N ALA A 431 -8.15 -3.86 -9.08
CA ALA A 431 -6.90 -4.59 -9.03
C ALA A 431 -6.51 -5.07 -10.43
N PHE A 432 -5.25 -4.83 -10.80
CA PHE A 432 -4.71 -5.15 -12.11
C PHE A 432 -3.46 -6.02 -11.99
N SER A 433 -3.29 -6.94 -12.94
CA SER A 433 -1.98 -7.54 -13.18
C SER A 433 -0.99 -6.51 -13.76
N ILE A 434 0.31 -6.81 -13.73
CA ILE A 434 1.32 -5.94 -14.35
C ILE A 434 1.16 -5.78 -15.88
N THR A 435 0.33 -6.59 -16.51
CA THR A 435 0.00 -6.46 -17.94
C THR A 435 -1.16 -5.50 -18.19
N GLY A 436 -1.76 -4.94 -17.12
CA GLY A 436 -2.93 -4.07 -17.20
C GLY A 436 -4.26 -4.81 -17.29
N GLU A 437 -4.25 -6.15 -17.17
CA GLU A 437 -5.47 -6.94 -17.14
C GLU A 437 -6.23 -6.71 -15.82
N PRO A 438 -7.52 -6.34 -15.87
CA PRO A 438 -8.33 -6.21 -14.67
C PRO A 438 -8.59 -7.59 -14.05
N VAL A 439 -8.23 -7.75 -12.78
CA VAL A 439 -8.34 -9.01 -12.04
C VAL A 439 -9.52 -8.97 -11.06
N ASP A 440 -9.71 -7.83 -10.39
CA ASP A 440 -10.80 -7.65 -9.44
C ASP A 440 -11.33 -6.22 -9.49
N ARG A 441 -12.63 -6.07 -9.25
CA ARG A 441 -13.29 -4.77 -9.17
C ARG A 441 -14.49 -4.84 -8.23
N PHE A 442 -14.56 -3.91 -7.29
CA PHE A 442 -15.74 -3.71 -6.46
C PHE A 442 -15.94 -2.25 -6.08
N GLU A 443 -17.14 -1.92 -5.64
CA GLU A 443 -17.46 -0.63 -5.04
C GLU A 443 -17.95 -0.82 -3.60
N LEU A 444 -17.56 0.08 -2.72
CA LEU A 444 -18.23 0.33 -1.45
C LEU A 444 -19.05 1.60 -1.59
N ARG A 445 -20.34 1.54 -1.32
CA ARG A 445 -21.25 2.69 -1.33
C ARG A 445 -21.75 2.97 0.06
N LYS A 446 -21.50 4.17 0.57
CA LYS A 446 -22.02 4.60 1.88
C LYS A 446 -23.33 5.37 1.75
N SER A 447 -24.37 4.89 2.44
CA SER A 447 -25.62 5.63 2.63
C SER A 447 -25.40 6.83 3.56
N LYS A 448 -26.38 7.73 3.63
CA LYS A 448 -26.37 8.85 4.61
C LYS A 448 -26.32 8.35 6.06
N ALA A 449 -26.81 7.15 6.33
CA ALA A 449 -26.78 6.52 7.65
C ALA A 449 -25.43 5.87 8.00
N GLY A 450 -24.43 5.91 7.09
CA GLY A 450 -23.07 5.45 7.36
C GLY A 450 -22.81 3.97 7.04
N ALA A 451 -23.83 3.14 6.89
CA ALA A 451 -23.64 1.74 6.49
C ALA A 451 -23.19 1.65 5.02
N SER A 452 -22.21 0.77 4.75
CA SER A 452 -21.72 0.54 3.40
C SER A 452 -22.39 -0.68 2.75
N THR A 453 -22.65 -0.58 1.44
CA THR A 453 -23.05 -1.68 0.56
C THR A 453 -21.87 -2.06 -0.32
N LEU A 454 -21.54 -3.35 -0.37
CA LEU A 454 -20.54 -3.89 -1.29
C LEU A 454 -21.21 -4.27 -2.62
N VAL A 455 -20.79 -3.63 -3.71
CA VAL A 455 -21.23 -3.97 -5.08
C VAL A 455 -20.07 -4.67 -5.77
N ASP A 456 -20.13 -6.00 -5.83
CA ASP A 456 -19.10 -6.81 -6.48
C ASP A 456 -19.31 -6.77 -8.01
N GLN A 457 -18.38 -6.16 -8.72
CA GLN A 457 -18.45 -6.02 -10.18
C GLN A 457 -17.77 -7.16 -10.92
N HIS A 458 -16.89 -7.91 -10.25
CA HIS A 458 -16.24 -9.08 -10.84
C HIS A 458 -17.26 -10.15 -11.22
N GLN A 459 -18.23 -10.42 -10.37
CA GLN A 459 -19.30 -11.39 -10.65
C GLN A 459 -20.23 -10.93 -11.78
N ARG A 460 -20.43 -9.62 -11.96
CA ARG A 460 -21.26 -9.08 -13.05
C ARG A 460 -20.59 -9.21 -14.42
N SER A 461 -19.28 -9.02 -14.53
CA SER A 461 -18.55 -9.18 -15.77
C SER A 461 -18.52 -10.64 -16.25
N LEU A 462 -18.41 -11.60 -15.33
CA LEU A 462 -18.49 -13.03 -15.65
C LEU A 462 -19.92 -13.48 -16.03
N ALA A 463 -20.96 -12.86 -15.47
CA ALA A 463 -22.34 -13.15 -15.82
C ALA A 463 -22.75 -12.53 -17.17
N ALA A 464 -22.15 -11.38 -17.55
CA ALA A 464 -22.39 -10.75 -18.86
C ALA A 464 -21.59 -11.38 -20.01
N ALA A 465 -20.56 -12.18 -19.71
CA ALA A 465 -19.74 -12.91 -20.68
C ALA A 465 -20.25 -14.34 -20.96
N ARG A 466 -21.34 -14.77 -20.32
CA ARG A 466 -22.09 -16.01 -20.57
C ARG A 466 -23.40 -15.69 -21.29
#